data_030a8a8a9f6a04415daa1dd7e1985742
#
_entry.id   030a8a8a9f6a04415daa1dd7e1985742
#
_cell.length_a   1.000
_cell.length_b   1.000
_cell.length_c   1.000
_cell.angle_alpha   90.00
_cell.angle_beta   90.00
_cell.angle_gamma   90.00
#
_symmetry.space_group_name_H-M   'P 1'
#
loop_
_entity.id
_entity.type
_entity.pdbx_description
1 polymer ?
#
loop_
_entity_poly.entity_id
_entity_poly.type
_entity_poly.pdbx_seq_one_letter_code
_entity_poly.pdbx_strand_id
1 'polypeptide(L)'
;MQQLITQVDANSEQYQANFTHHDKLRQQLRDRVAEVAQGGSERSRQRHLDRGRLLPRERVRRVLDPGSPFLEIGALAAFGMYDGDAPAAGLIAGIGLVEQRYVMIVCNDSTVKGGTYYPATVK
;
A
#
# COMPACT_ATOMS: atom_id res chain seq x y z
N MET A 1 8.77 -4.92 38.51
CA MET A 1 8.53 -5.47 37.16
C MET A 1 9.69 -6.40 36.83
N GLN A 2 9.43 -7.65 36.46
CA GLN A 2 10.47 -8.60 36.11
C GLN A 2 10.87 -8.33 34.64
N GLN A 3 12.15 -8.08 34.40
CA GLN A 3 12.65 -7.84 33.05
C GLN A 3 12.76 -9.16 32.29
N LEU A 4 12.16 -9.25 31.13
CA LEU A 4 12.32 -10.41 30.24
C LEU A 4 13.73 -10.38 29.62
N ILE A 5 14.50 -11.42 29.90
CA ILE A 5 15.84 -11.58 29.34
C ILE A 5 15.73 -12.45 28.09
N THR A 6 16.21 -11.93 26.97
CA THR A 6 16.24 -12.71 25.72
C THR A 6 17.30 -13.82 25.81
N GLN A 7 16.97 -15.01 25.28
CA GLN A 7 17.89 -16.12 25.10
C GLN A 7 18.32 -16.29 23.63
N VAL A 8 18.02 -15.27 22.79
CA VAL A 8 18.33 -15.30 21.37
C VAL A 8 19.83 -15.11 21.17
N ASP A 9 20.49 -16.10 20.53
CA ASP A 9 21.85 -16.00 20.05
C ASP A 9 21.84 -15.59 18.56
N ALA A 10 22.15 -14.31 18.31
CA ALA A 10 22.18 -13.76 16.95
C ALA A 10 23.31 -14.34 16.08
N ASN A 11 24.31 -15.00 16.68
CA ASN A 11 25.43 -15.62 15.96
C ASN A 11 25.16 -17.09 15.62
N SER A 12 24.10 -17.68 16.13
CA SER A 12 23.75 -19.07 15.81
C SER A 12 23.40 -19.24 14.34
N GLU A 13 23.75 -20.38 13.76
CA GLU A 13 23.40 -20.71 12.36
C GLU A 13 21.88 -20.65 12.13
N GLN A 14 21.11 -21.13 13.10
CA GLN A 14 19.65 -21.09 13.05
C GLN A 14 19.11 -19.66 12.97
N TYR A 15 19.65 -18.73 13.79
CA TYR A 15 19.25 -17.33 13.74
C TYR A 15 19.60 -16.71 12.39
N GLN A 16 20.79 -16.92 11.87
CA GLN A 16 21.23 -16.38 10.59
C GLN A 16 20.40 -16.90 9.42
N ALA A 17 20.07 -18.19 9.42
CA ALA A 17 19.20 -18.78 8.41
C ALA A 17 17.79 -18.17 8.46
N ASN A 18 17.21 -18.05 9.65
CA ASN A 18 15.90 -17.43 9.84
C ASN A 18 15.90 -15.96 9.45
N PHE A 19 16.94 -15.21 9.85
CA PHE A 19 17.08 -13.80 9.48
C PHE A 19 17.11 -13.61 7.96
N THR A 20 17.94 -14.38 7.26
CA THR A 20 18.04 -14.34 5.81
C THR A 20 16.70 -14.66 5.13
N HIS A 21 16.00 -15.68 5.63
CA HIS A 21 14.68 -16.06 5.12
C HIS A 21 13.66 -14.92 5.30
N HIS A 22 13.56 -14.37 6.50
CA HIS A 22 12.62 -13.29 6.79
C HIS A 22 12.98 -11.98 6.08
N ASP A 23 14.26 -11.68 5.92
CA ASP A 23 14.69 -10.51 5.16
C ASP A 23 14.26 -10.60 3.69
N LYS A 24 14.39 -11.79 3.09
CA LYS A 24 13.86 -12.05 1.74
C LYS A 24 12.35 -11.85 1.65
N LEU A 25 11.58 -12.35 2.61
CA LEU A 25 10.13 -12.16 2.64
C LEU A 25 9.77 -10.68 2.82
N ARG A 26 10.49 -9.97 3.68
CA ARG A 26 10.34 -8.52 3.89
C ARG A 26 10.58 -7.74 2.59
N GLN A 27 11.63 -8.10 1.85
CA GLN A 27 11.92 -7.45 0.57
C GLN A 27 10.84 -7.73 -0.46
N GLN A 28 10.39 -8.98 -0.60
CA GLN A 28 9.28 -9.34 -1.49
C GLN A 28 8.00 -8.55 -1.18
N LEU A 29 7.66 -8.38 0.10
CA LEU A 29 6.51 -7.58 0.50
C LEU A 29 6.67 -6.12 0.07
N ARG A 30 7.84 -5.53 0.30
CA ARG A 30 8.13 -4.14 -0.11
C ARG A 30 8.01 -3.94 -1.62
N ASP A 31 8.55 -4.86 -2.39
CA ASP A 31 8.50 -4.81 -3.85
C ASP A 31 7.05 -4.87 -4.35
N ARG A 32 6.24 -5.78 -3.80
CA ARG A 32 4.81 -5.89 -4.13
C ARG A 32 4.02 -4.63 -3.77
N VAL A 33 4.26 -4.08 -2.59
CA VAL A 33 3.61 -2.82 -2.17
C VAL A 33 4.03 -1.67 -3.07
N ALA A 34 5.30 -1.59 -3.44
CA ALA A 34 5.80 -0.55 -4.35
C ALA A 34 5.20 -0.69 -5.77
N GLU A 35 5.05 -1.90 -6.26
CA GLU A 35 4.39 -2.20 -7.54
C GLU A 35 2.93 -1.74 -7.51
N VAL A 36 2.16 -2.20 -6.54
CA VAL A 36 0.74 -1.85 -6.39
C VAL A 36 0.53 -0.35 -6.17
N ALA A 37 1.47 0.31 -5.49
CA ALA A 37 1.42 1.75 -5.23
C ALA A 37 1.48 2.59 -6.51
N GLN A 38 1.89 2.04 -7.64
CA GLN A 38 1.86 2.74 -8.93
C GLN A 38 0.42 2.94 -9.44
N GLY A 39 -0.53 2.11 -9.01
CA GLY A 39 -1.92 2.14 -9.49
C GLY A 39 -2.06 1.47 -10.86
N GLY A 40 -2.93 2.00 -11.71
CA GLY A 40 -3.20 1.44 -13.03
C GLY A 40 -2.01 1.53 -13.99
N SER A 41 -2.20 1.02 -15.22
CA SER A 41 -1.15 1.00 -16.24
C SER A 41 -0.55 2.39 -16.50
N GLU A 42 0.71 2.42 -16.94
CA GLU A 42 1.40 3.68 -17.29
C GLU A 42 0.59 4.54 -18.26
N ARG A 43 0.00 3.92 -19.29
CA ARG A 43 -0.89 4.61 -20.24
C ARG A 43 -2.09 5.24 -19.55
N SER A 44 -2.69 4.57 -18.56
CA SER A 44 -3.83 5.09 -17.81
C SER A 44 -3.42 6.24 -16.90
N ARG A 45 -2.27 6.13 -16.25
CA ARG A 45 -1.70 7.20 -15.42
C ARG A 45 -1.37 8.44 -16.24
N GLN A 46 -0.68 8.26 -17.38
CA GLN A 46 -0.34 9.38 -18.27
C GLN A 46 -1.59 10.10 -18.77
N ARG A 47 -2.58 9.34 -19.26
CA ARG A 47 -3.87 9.93 -19.69
C ARG A 47 -4.57 10.71 -18.56
N HIS A 48 -4.42 10.27 -17.32
CA HIS A 48 -4.97 10.95 -16.15
C HIS A 48 -4.28 12.28 -15.88
N LEU A 49 -2.94 12.30 -15.98
CA LEU A 49 -2.10 13.49 -15.83
C LEU A 49 -2.31 14.49 -16.97
N ASP A 50 -2.42 14.04 -18.21
CA ASP A 50 -2.66 14.89 -19.40
C ASP A 50 -3.98 15.67 -19.30
N ARG A 51 -4.92 15.16 -18.50
CA ARG A 51 -6.18 15.85 -18.18
C ARG A 51 -6.07 16.83 -17.01
N GLY A 52 -4.86 17.11 -16.53
CA GLY A 52 -4.62 18.01 -15.40
C GLY A 52 -5.06 17.45 -14.04
N ARG A 53 -5.24 16.13 -13.92
CA ARG A 53 -5.71 15.50 -12.69
C ARG A 53 -4.53 14.95 -11.87
N LEU A 54 -4.62 15.09 -10.56
CA LEU A 54 -3.67 14.48 -9.63
C LEU A 54 -3.90 12.97 -9.56
N LEU A 55 -2.81 12.20 -9.49
CA LEU A 55 -2.90 10.77 -9.21
C LEU A 55 -3.53 10.53 -7.82
N PRO A 56 -4.27 9.43 -7.63
CA PRO A 56 -5.03 9.20 -6.38
C PRO A 56 -4.18 9.27 -5.11
N ARG A 57 -3.00 8.67 -5.09
CA ARG A 57 -2.10 8.72 -3.93
C ARG A 57 -1.59 10.14 -3.64
N GLU A 58 -1.38 10.94 -4.68
CA GLU A 58 -1.03 12.35 -4.54
C GLU A 58 -2.20 13.15 -3.94
N ARG A 59 -3.44 12.85 -4.35
CA ARG A 59 -4.63 13.46 -3.75
C ARG A 59 -4.74 13.14 -2.26
N VAL A 60 -4.56 11.87 -1.87
CA VAL A 60 -4.56 11.47 -0.46
C VAL A 60 -3.47 12.22 0.31
N ARG A 61 -2.24 12.25 -0.20
CA ARG A 61 -1.12 12.93 0.44
C ARG A 61 -1.37 14.43 0.66
N ARG A 62 -2.06 15.09 -0.27
CA ARG A 62 -2.38 16.54 -0.17
C ARG A 62 -3.50 16.86 0.81
N VAL A 63 -4.32 15.88 1.15
CA VAL A 63 -5.39 16.04 2.15
C VAL A 63 -4.84 15.87 3.56
N LEU A 64 -3.81 15.06 3.73
CA LEU A 64 -3.20 14.77 5.02
C LEU A 64 -2.41 15.97 5.56
N ASP A 65 -2.37 16.08 6.87
CA ASP A 65 -1.51 17.06 7.55
C ASP A 65 -0.05 16.84 7.17
N PRO A 66 0.72 17.92 6.92
CA PRO A 66 2.12 17.80 6.53
C PRO A 66 2.94 16.96 7.50
N GLY A 67 3.63 15.94 6.98
CA GLY A 67 4.49 15.05 7.77
C GLY A 67 3.73 14.00 8.61
N SER A 68 2.41 13.97 8.57
CA SER A 68 1.64 12.94 9.27
C SER A 68 1.69 11.58 8.53
N PRO A 69 1.69 10.46 9.27
CA PRO A 69 1.64 9.15 8.65
C PRO A 69 0.25 8.85 8.08
N PHE A 70 0.23 8.01 7.03
CA PHE A 70 -0.99 7.40 6.51
C PHE A 70 -0.93 5.89 6.70
N LEU A 71 -1.84 5.34 7.48
CA LEU A 71 -1.99 3.90 7.65
C LEU A 71 -2.90 3.35 6.55
N GLU A 72 -2.29 2.93 5.45
CA GLU A 72 -3.02 2.31 4.34
C GLU A 72 -3.51 0.91 4.72
N ILE A 73 -4.77 0.62 4.43
CA ILE A 73 -5.43 -0.65 4.71
C ILE A 73 -5.68 -1.35 3.38
N GLY A 74 -5.33 -2.64 3.31
CA GLY A 74 -5.62 -3.45 2.12
C GLY A 74 -4.80 -3.08 0.88
N ALA A 75 -3.58 -2.55 1.04
CA ALA A 75 -2.72 -2.17 -0.09
C ALA A 75 -2.51 -3.32 -1.11
N LEU A 76 -2.54 -4.58 -0.68
CA LEU A 76 -2.43 -5.76 -1.54
C LEU A 76 -3.79 -6.43 -1.83
N ALA A 77 -4.90 -5.74 -1.60
CA ALA A 77 -6.22 -6.27 -1.96
C ALA A 77 -6.26 -6.58 -3.47
N ALA A 78 -6.85 -7.73 -3.82
CA ALA A 78 -6.92 -8.28 -5.18
C ALA A 78 -5.55 -8.52 -5.87
N PHE A 79 -4.44 -8.56 -5.10
CA PHE A 79 -3.12 -8.85 -5.67
C PHE A 79 -3.13 -10.21 -6.41
N GLY A 80 -2.66 -10.21 -7.67
CA GLY A 80 -2.64 -11.40 -8.53
C GLY A 80 -4.01 -11.82 -9.07
N MET A 81 -5.07 -11.06 -8.79
CA MET A 81 -6.39 -11.26 -9.41
C MET A 81 -6.51 -10.41 -10.69
N TYR A 82 -7.43 -10.83 -11.58
CA TYR A 82 -7.74 -10.10 -12.83
C TYR A 82 -6.50 -9.80 -13.69
N ASP A 83 -5.60 -10.79 -13.80
CA ASP A 83 -4.33 -10.67 -14.53
C ASP A 83 -3.45 -9.48 -14.11
N GLY A 84 -3.60 -9.05 -12.84
CA GLY A 84 -2.89 -7.90 -12.27
C GLY A 84 -3.53 -6.53 -12.54
N ASP A 85 -4.69 -6.51 -13.19
CA ASP A 85 -5.35 -5.25 -13.61
C ASP A 85 -6.07 -4.51 -12.47
N ALA A 86 -6.11 -5.08 -11.25
CA ALA A 86 -6.82 -4.50 -10.11
C ALA A 86 -5.89 -4.21 -8.90
N PRO A 87 -4.82 -3.41 -9.05
CA PRO A 87 -3.96 -3.08 -7.93
C PRO A 87 -4.76 -2.41 -6.81
N ALA A 88 -4.55 -2.85 -5.55
CA ALA A 88 -5.30 -2.43 -4.36
C ALA A 88 -6.83 -2.49 -4.55
N ALA A 89 -7.33 -3.45 -5.35
CA ALA A 89 -8.73 -3.55 -5.76
C ALA A 89 -9.31 -2.24 -6.37
N GLY A 90 -8.47 -1.35 -6.90
CA GLY A 90 -8.87 -0.05 -7.45
C GLY A 90 -9.21 1.01 -6.40
N LEU A 91 -8.88 0.78 -5.12
CA LEU A 91 -9.14 1.69 -4.01
C LEU A 91 -7.87 1.96 -3.20
N ILE A 92 -7.74 3.18 -2.71
CA ILE A 92 -6.80 3.54 -1.64
C ILE A 92 -7.64 3.83 -0.41
N ALA A 93 -7.51 3.01 0.61
CA ALA A 93 -8.22 3.17 1.87
C ALA A 93 -7.22 3.24 3.03
N GLY A 94 -7.50 4.04 4.05
CA GLY A 94 -6.62 4.13 5.19
C GLY A 94 -7.02 5.20 6.18
N ILE A 95 -6.23 5.29 7.25
CA ILE A 95 -6.42 6.24 8.33
C ILE A 95 -5.27 7.24 8.30
N GLY A 96 -5.59 8.52 8.38
CA GLY A 96 -4.61 9.60 8.45
C GLY A 96 -5.14 10.81 9.21
N LEU A 97 -4.25 11.76 9.47
CA LEU A 97 -4.58 13.02 10.12
C LEU A 97 -4.97 14.07 9.09
N VAL A 98 -6.11 14.72 9.31
CA VAL A 98 -6.58 15.89 8.57
C VAL A 98 -7.04 16.93 9.59
N GLU A 99 -6.39 18.11 9.59
CA GLU A 99 -6.63 19.15 10.59
C GLU A 99 -6.57 18.60 12.04
N GLN A 100 -5.53 17.80 12.32
CA GLN A 100 -5.25 17.19 13.62
C GLN A 100 -6.32 16.16 14.10
N ARG A 101 -7.17 15.68 13.18
CA ARG A 101 -8.17 14.65 13.48
C ARG A 101 -7.89 13.40 12.67
N TYR A 102 -8.02 12.25 13.31
CA TYR A 102 -7.97 10.97 12.61
C TYR A 102 -9.25 10.78 11.78
N VAL A 103 -9.05 10.55 10.49
CA VAL A 103 -10.15 10.31 9.55
C VAL A 103 -9.89 9.05 8.74
N MET A 104 -10.95 8.35 8.38
CA MET A 104 -10.89 7.30 7.35
C MET A 104 -10.98 7.97 5.99
N ILE A 105 -10.00 7.69 5.12
CA ILE A 105 -9.97 8.16 3.74
C ILE A 105 -10.22 6.95 2.83
N VAL A 106 -11.14 7.09 1.89
CA VAL A 106 -11.37 6.14 0.80
C VAL A 106 -11.30 6.90 -0.51
N CYS A 107 -10.38 6.53 -1.38
CA CYS A 107 -10.13 7.19 -2.64
C CYS A 107 -10.15 6.18 -3.79
N ASN A 108 -11.08 6.32 -4.73
CA ASN A 108 -11.10 5.51 -5.93
C ASN A 108 -9.90 5.82 -6.81
N ASP A 109 -9.27 4.79 -7.35
CA ASP A 109 -8.21 4.93 -8.33
C ASP A 109 -8.78 4.92 -9.75
N SER A 110 -8.98 6.12 -10.32
CA SER A 110 -9.46 6.26 -11.69
C SER A 110 -8.46 5.85 -12.76
N THR A 111 -7.24 5.49 -12.39
CA THR A 111 -6.26 4.88 -13.32
C THR A 111 -6.47 3.37 -13.47
N VAL A 112 -7.20 2.76 -12.50
CA VAL A 112 -7.61 1.36 -12.52
C VAL A 112 -9.02 1.28 -13.10
N LYS A 113 -9.20 0.63 -14.24
CA LYS A 113 -10.49 0.43 -14.92
C LYS A 113 -11.35 1.71 -15.03
N GLY A 114 -10.72 2.88 -15.16
CA GLY A 114 -11.43 4.16 -15.23
C GLY A 114 -12.13 4.58 -13.93
N GLY A 115 -11.83 3.94 -12.79
CA GLY A 115 -12.48 4.16 -11.49
C GLY A 115 -13.74 3.35 -11.27
N THR A 116 -14.04 2.39 -12.15
CA THR A 116 -15.13 1.42 -11.95
C THR A 116 -14.67 0.26 -11.07
N TYR A 117 -15.62 -0.47 -10.49
CA TYR A 117 -15.31 -1.53 -9.54
C TYR A 117 -15.12 -2.90 -10.20
N TYR A 118 -14.24 -3.69 -9.64
CA TYR A 118 -14.21 -5.14 -9.78
C TYR A 118 -15.09 -5.78 -8.69
N PRO A 119 -15.52 -7.04 -8.85
CA PRO A 119 -16.22 -7.74 -7.76
C PRO A 119 -15.45 -7.73 -6.43
N ALA A 120 -14.11 -7.85 -6.48
CA ALA A 120 -13.26 -7.79 -5.29
C ALA A 120 -13.16 -6.38 -4.65
N THR A 121 -13.58 -5.32 -5.35
CA THR A 121 -13.57 -3.96 -4.79
C THR A 121 -14.68 -3.77 -3.73
N VAL A 122 -15.77 -4.52 -3.83
CA VAL A 122 -16.98 -4.35 -3.00
C VAL A 122 -17.30 -5.55 -2.09
N LYS A 123 -16.42 -6.55 -2.05
CA LYS A 123 -16.51 -7.69 -1.12
C LYS A 123 -15.65 -7.50 0.09
#